data_df5632b1918e766e8059baeb1d960fd0
#
_entry.id   df5632b1918e766e8059baeb1d960fd0
#
_cell.length_a   1.000
_cell.length_b   1.000
_cell.length_c   1.000
_cell.angle_alpha   90.00
_cell.angle_beta   90.00
_cell.angle_gamma   90.00
#
_symmetry.space_group_name_H-M   'P 1'
#
loop_
_entity.id
_entity.type
_entity.pdbx_description
1 polymer ?
#
loop_
_entity_poly.entity_id
_entity_poly.type
_entity_poly.pdbx_seq_one_letter_code
_entity_poly.pdbx_strand_id
1 'polypeptide(L)'
;MKTFNKSQSVFIFAVMLVAAWFAGSFIFFVLYFSQIKNLKPLKAVFRSIDAYRMDIFTDSLTLSVVTTDIRVLAFVALGAGFVVSLIIPVAALIKLNEKKENIFGDARFATINDIRESNSFTLDGDEKDGIIVGIKDKKIIRYVGAAFSAMGAGTRAGKGAGIVITNLMKYWWSVIILDPKRECFNITSLIRKVILGHEVYKFDPFSPVTHRFNPLYYVSMGTSEGFNQLENLSLIIYPYKTDGADAGSYLNKTAGGVFKSYAVALWFMIKNDKAGLKTLDIEPVFSMSKINQLFERAEPEHLLSFMNDIRSELRGKDKTLADIGVAGLKAFIEMEDKTKAQLKSNFLNGLSPFANPNVANATDGNDFDLRQVRKKRMTIYFCISGDNARLAEKITNIFFQLGIQVNLEKMPTDDPEIKHDCLFLLDEFPSIGAVDYIKSKSGLIAGYKLKLLIVYQVGSQLEEIYSYAGSKTLLASAPCKIVYSASDVKDARELSEAMGTRTVTIGSKSKSRSRGGTSRSESENLIERPLVTTNELLTLKFSEEILAMKGENPIRCEKAFYYLNEYFFGDFVKVAPELANIFPRKKGKLVMPPQKVFENEIVAKGYLAVKDVPDLDKAA
;
A
#
# COMPACT_ATOMS: atom_id res chain seq x y z
N MET A 1 26.94 -0.18 17.14
CA MET A 1 28.30 0.21 16.74
C MET A 1 28.24 0.79 15.34
N LYS A 2 28.79 1.97 15.09
CA LYS A 2 28.82 2.54 13.74
C LYS A 2 29.69 1.66 12.86
N THR A 3 29.13 1.05 11.83
CA THR A 3 29.89 0.37 10.78
C THR A 3 30.67 1.43 10.02
N PHE A 4 31.98 1.40 10.13
CA PHE A 4 32.84 2.31 9.38
C PHE A 4 32.74 2.00 7.87
N ASN A 5 32.65 3.05 7.05
CA ASN A 5 32.69 2.93 5.61
C ASN A 5 34.07 2.38 5.19
N LYS A 6 34.15 1.64 4.07
CA LYS A 6 35.39 1.00 3.58
C LYS A 6 36.59 1.97 3.55
N SER A 7 36.37 3.24 3.17
CA SER A 7 37.38 4.29 3.17
C SER A 7 37.84 4.69 4.58
N GLN A 8 36.94 4.73 5.57
CA GLN A 8 37.27 5.04 6.96
C GLN A 8 38.06 3.90 7.61
N SER A 9 37.72 2.65 7.29
CA SER A 9 38.48 1.47 7.77
C SER A 9 39.90 1.45 7.23
N VAL A 10 40.12 1.81 5.95
CA VAL A 10 41.43 1.93 5.32
C VAL A 10 42.24 3.07 5.95
N PHE A 11 41.62 4.21 6.21
CA PHE A 11 42.29 5.35 6.87
C PHE A 11 42.73 5.03 8.30
N ILE A 12 41.83 4.42 9.10
CA ILE A 12 42.15 3.99 10.47
C ILE A 12 43.29 2.95 10.46
N PHE A 13 43.25 2.00 9.51
CA PHE A 13 44.30 1.02 9.33
C PHE A 13 45.66 1.68 9.04
N ALA A 14 45.72 2.64 8.12
CA ALA A 14 46.96 3.35 7.78
C ALA A 14 47.51 4.14 8.98
N VAL A 15 46.65 4.83 9.74
CA VAL A 15 47.06 5.55 10.95
C VAL A 15 47.60 4.61 12.03
N MET A 16 46.93 3.46 12.26
CA MET A 16 47.38 2.45 13.21
C MET A 16 48.73 1.83 12.81
N LEU A 17 48.94 1.60 11.51
CA LEU A 17 50.17 1.06 10.98
C LEU A 17 51.36 1.99 11.20
N VAL A 18 51.18 3.29 10.95
CA VAL A 18 52.20 4.32 11.19
C VAL A 18 52.51 4.46 12.69
N ALA A 19 51.47 4.51 13.55
CA ALA A 19 51.62 4.63 14.99
C ALA A 19 52.34 3.41 15.59
N ALA A 20 52.00 2.20 15.16
CA ALA A 20 52.63 0.96 15.62
C ALA A 20 54.12 0.87 15.19
N TRP A 21 54.43 1.36 13.99
CA TRP A 21 55.80 1.44 13.48
C TRP A 21 56.69 2.39 14.32
N PHE A 22 56.19 3.60 14.63
CA PHE A 22 56.88 4.53 15.50
C PHE A 22 57.07 3.99 16.93
N ALA A 23 56.03 3.39 17.52
CA ALA A 23 56.11 2.78 18.84
C ALA A 23 57.10 1.62 18.91
N GLY A 24 57.08 0.71 17.92
CA GLY A 24 58.01 -0.43 17.84
C GLY A 24 59.46 0.01 17.72
N SER A 25 59.74 1.01 16.83
CA SER A 25 61.06 1.58 16.66
C SER A 25 61.56 2.26 17.96
N PHE A 26 60.71 2.99 18.64
CA PHE A 26 61.02 3.68 19.92
C PHE A 26 61.36 2.67 21.03
N ILE A 27 60.54 1.63 21.21
CA ILE A 27 60.79 0.56 22.17
C ILE A 27 62.13 -0.13 21.92
N PHE A 28 62.45 -0.39 20.66
CA PHE A 28 63.76 -0.99 20.32
C PHE A 28 64.93 -0.11 20.71
N PHE A 29 64.85 1.20 20.42
CA PHE A 29 65.91 2.16 20.83
C PHE A 29 66.06 2.24 22.37
N VAL A 30 64.94 2.21 23.11
CA VAL A 30 64.98 2.16 24.59
C VAL A 30 65.67 0.89 25.10
N LEU A 31 65.34 -0.27 24.54
CA LEU A 31 65.96 -1.53 24.90
C LEU A 31 67.44 -1.55 24.57
N TYR A 32 67.83 -1.06 23.39
CA TYR A 32 69.21 -0.90 22.94
C TYR A 32 70.04 -0.04 23.91
N PHE A 33 69.60 1.15 24.22
CA PHE A 33 70.32 2.04 25.13
C PHE A 33 70.33 1.54 26.58
N SER A 34 69.31 0.80 27.00
CA SER A 34 69.23 0.22 28.34
C SER A 34 70.11 -1.00 28.51
N GLN A 35 70.07 -1.97 27.56
CA GLN A 35 70.76 -3.25 27.73
C GLN A 35 72.16 -3.25 27.12
N ILE A 36 72.37 -2.69 25.95
CA ILE A 36 73.65 -2.77 25.25
C ILE A 36 74.61 -1.68 25.70
N LYS A 37 74.11 -0.44 25.96
CA LYS A 37 74.89 0.68 26.45
C LYS A 37 74.88 0.86 27.99
N ASN A 38 74.24 -0.07 28.69
CA ASN A 38 74.19 -0.12 30.17
C ASN A 38 73.71 1.20 30.82
N LEU A 39 72.82 1.91 30.17
CA LEU A 39 72.23 3.15 30.64
C LEU A 39 71.01 2.84 31.57
N LYS A 40 70.92 3.59 32.66
CA LYS A 40 69.72 3.50 33.52
C LYS A 40 68.46 3.77 32.67
N PRO A 41 67.32 3.11 32.94
CA PRO A 41 66.12 3.14 32.06
C PRO A 41 65.66 4.58 31.71
N LEU A 42 65.70 5.49 32.65
CA LEU A 42 65.34 6.91 32.41
C LEU A 42 66.28 7.60 31.41
N LYS A 43 67.60 7.35 31.52
CA LYS A 43 68.61 7.89 30.57
C LYS A 43 68.48 7.25 29.19
N ALA A 44 68.09 5.98 29.12
CA ALA A 44 67.83 5.30 27.84
C ALA A 44 66.63 5.89 27.12
N VAL A 45 65.53 6.23 27.84
CA VAL A 45 64.37 6.92 27.28
C VAL A 45 64.78 8.31 26.75
N PHE A 46 65.51 9.13 27.53
CA PHE A 46 65.94 10.44 27.04
C PHE A 46 66.88 10.34 25.83
N ARG A 47 67.81 9.41 25.81
CA ARG A 47 68.66 9.16 24.61
C ARG A 47 67.88 8.66 23.40
N SER A 48 66.83 7.90 23.63
CA SER A 48 65.92 7.46 22.57
C SER A 48 65.12 8.64 21.98
N ILE A 49 64.67 9.57 22.84
CA ILE A 49 64.00 10.81 22.39
C ILE A 49 64.99 11.71 21.63
N ASP A 50 66.21 11.85 22.13
CA ASP A 50 67.26 12.62 21.44
C ASP A 50 67.61 11.98 20.06
N ALA A 51 67.68 10.65 19.99
CA ALA A 51 67.89 9.92 18.75
C ALA A 51 66.76 10.12 17.72
N TYR A 52 65.52 10.29 18.16
CA TYR A 52 64.39 10.66 17.29
C TYR A 52 64.38 12.15 16.95
N ARG A 53 64.97 13.02 17.81
CA ARG A 53 65.03 14.48 17.54
C ARG A 53 66.19 14.94 16.67
N MET A 54 67.27 14.18 16.68
CA MET A 54 68.46 14.52 15.90
C MET A 54 68.35 13.77 14.57
N ASP A 55 67.75 14.25 13.59
CA ASP A 55 67.81 13.79 12.19
C ASP A 55 68.71 12.58 11.86
N ILE A 56 68.88 11.66 12.83
CA ILE A 56 69.62 10.40 12.70
C ILE A 56 69.06 9.57 11.53
N PHE A 57 67.80 9.79 11.19
CA PHE A 57 67.18 9.22 10.01
C PHE A 57 67.68 9.81 8.70
N THR A 58 68.02 11.10 8.66
CA THR A 58 68.54 11.76 7.48
C THR A 58 70.07 11.62 7.41
N ASP A 59 70.76 11.71 8.49
CA ASP A 59 72.24 11.56 8.54
C ASP A 59 72.70 10.09 8.41
N SER A 60 71.91 9.10 8.80
CA SER A 60 72.22 7.68 8.57
C SER A 60 72.12 7.29 7.07
N LEU A 61 71.43 8.04 6.29
CA LEU A 61 71.42 7.89 4.82
C LEU A 61 72.61 8.61 4.13
N THR A 62 73.23 9.59 4.76
CA THR A 62 74.33 10.39 4.19
C THR A 62 75.74 10.10 4.70
N LEU A 63 75.91 9.25 5.70
CA LEU A 63 77.01 8.33 5.76
C LEU A 63 78.48 8.72 5.89
N SER A 64 78.95 9.26 6.97
CA SER A 64 80.40 9.16 7.19
C SER A 64 80.89 8.94 8.65
N VAL A 65 79.98 8.91 9.64
CA VAL A 65 80.43 8.98 11.05
C VAL A 65 79.84 7.86 11.93
N VAL A 66 79.08 6.91 11.42
CA VAL A 66 78.42 5.89 12.22
C VAL A 66 79.07 4.49 11.98
N THR A 67 79.49 3.84 13.06
CA THR A 67 80.08 2.47 13.02
C THR A 67 79.11 1.49 12.43
N THR A 68 79.62 0.48 11.71
CA THR A 68 78.86 -0.56 11.01
C THR A 68 77.81 -1.23 11.88
N ASP A 69 78.09 -1.41 13.15
CA ASP A 69 77.18 -2.04 14.15
C ASP A 69 75.90 -1.26 14.40
N ILE A 70 75.97 0.07 14.41
CA ILE A 70 74.80 0.93 14.65
C ILE A 70 73.88 0.93 13.42
N ARG A 71 74.41 0.82 12.21
CA ARG A 71 73.63 0.71 10.98
C ARG A 71 72.85 -0.58 10.90
N VAL A 72 73.50 -1.70 11.18
CA VAL A 72 72.86 -3.04 11.19
C VAL A 72 71.76 -3.06 12.23
N LEU A 73 72.02 -2.49 13.43
CA LEU A 73 70.99 -2.42 14.48
C LEU A 73 69.81 -1.48 14.13
N ALA A 74 70.03 -0.36 13.45
CA ALA A 74 68.99 0.55 12.98
C ALA A 74 68.13 -0.19 11.91
N PHE A 75 68.72 -0.91 10.97
CA PHE A 75 67.97 -1.72 10.02
C PHE A 75 67.17 -2.85 10.66
N VAL A 76 67.75 -3.53 11.65
CA VAL A 76 67.05 -4.60 12.43
C VAL A 76 65.88 -3.99 13.23
N ALA A 77 66.08 -2.82 13.85
CA ALA A 77 65.03 -2.11 14.57
C ALA A 77 63.88 -1.67 13.65
N LEU A 78 64.19 -1.11 12.50
CA LEU A 78 63.21 -0.74 11.51
C LEU A 78 62.46 -1.95 10.96
N GLY A 79 63.17 -3.06 10.68
CA GLY A 79 62.57 -4.31 10.22
C GLY A 79 61.67 -4.94 11.30
N ALA A 80 62.10 -4.99 12.54
CA ALA A 80 61.29 -5.50 13.64
C ALA A 80 60.07 -4.60 13.92
N GLY A 81 60.24 -3.28 13.87
CA GLY A 81 59.15 -2.31 14.01
C GLY A 81 58.12 -2.49 12.88
N PHE A 82 58.60 -2.75 11.66
CA PHE A 82 57.67 -3.01 10.51
C PHE A 82 56.88 -4.31 10.68
N VAL A 83 57.50 -5.39 11.14
CA VAL A 83 56.79 -6.67 11.39
C VAL A 83 55.76 -6.52 12.49
N VAL A 84 56.09 -5.85 13.61
CA VAL A 84 55.15 -5.60 14.72
C VAL A 84 54.03 -4.68 14.24
N SER A 85 54.31 -3.67 13.40
CA SER A 85 53.32 -2.76 12.84
C SER A 85 52.32 -3.45 11.91
N LEU A 86 52.68 -4.57 11.29
CA LEU A 86 51.78 -5.38 10.48
C LEU A 86 50.90 -6.33 11.31
N ILE A 87 51.46 -6.92 12.38
CA ILE A 87 50.76 -7.94 13.20
C ILE A 87 49.53 -7.34 13.89
N ILE A 88 49.65 -6.14 14.49
CA ILE A 88 48.57 -5.53 15.26
C ILE A 88 47.38 -5.13 14.36
N PRO A 89 47.57 -4.42 13.23
CA PRO A 89 46.47 -4.11 12.34
C PRO A 89 45.86 -5.35 11.65
N VAL A 90 46.68 -6.36 11.30
CA VAL A 90 46.18 -7.62 10.73
C VAL A 90 45.33 -8.37 11.76
N ALA A 91 45.80 -8.49 13.02
CA ALA A 91 45.00 -9.08 14.10
C ALA A 91 43.72 -8.32 14.38
N ALA A 92 43.77 -6.97 14.33
CA ALA A 92 42.60 -6.13 14.45
C ALA A 92 41.62 -6.30 13.26
N LEU A 93 42.14 -6.43 12.04
CA LEU A 93 41.33 -6.71 10.83
C LEU A 93 40.68 -8.10 10.90
N ILE A 94 41.41 -9.13 11.35
CA ILE A 94 40.86 -10.48 11.53
C ILE A 94 39.74 -10.42 12.56
N LYS A 95 39.93 -9.74 13.69
CA LYS A 95 38.93 -9.59 14.75
C LYS A 95 37.72 -8.74 14.33
N LEU A 96 37.93 -7.76 13.46
CA LEU A 96 36.84 -6.94 12.87
C LEU A 96 36.08 -7.70 11.78
N ASN A 97 36.73 -8.64 11.07
CA ASN A 97 36.15 -9.48 10.03
C ASN A 97 35.66 -10.85 10.55
N GLU A 98 35.84 -11.17 11.82
CA GLU A 98 35.17 -12.34 12.40
C GLU A 98 33.67 -12.21 12.16
N LYS A 99 33.14 -12.98 11.21
CA LYS A 99 31.70 -13.13 11.00
C LYS A 99 31.15 -13.71 12.31
N LYS A 100 30.43 -12.88 13.06
CA LYS A 100 29.63 -13.40 14.18
C LYS A 100 28.69 -14.44 13.59
N GLU A 101 28.75 -15.66 14.10
CA GLU A 101 27.83 -16.72 13.68
C GLU A 101 26.40 -16.29 14.04
N ASN A 102 25.56 -16.15 13.04
CA ASN A 102 24.14 -15.84 13.20
C ASN A 102 23.34 -17.13 13.40
N ILE A 103 23.59 -17.83 14.53
CA ILE A 103 23.02 -19.16 14.83
C ILE A 103 21.49 -19.13 14.87
N PHE A 104 20.91 -18.04 15.36
CA PHE A 104 19.46 -17.91 15.55
C PHE A 104 18.76 -17.04 14.48
N GLY A 105 19.50 -16.58 13.45
CA GLY A 105 18.96 -15.75 12.38
C GLY A 105 19.75 -14.48 12.16
N ASP A 106 19.57 -13.88 11.00
CA ASP A 106 20.25 -12.68 10.51
C ASP A 106 19.29 -11.56 10.09
N ALA A 107 18.03 -11.64 10.50
CA ALA A 107 17.03 -10.62 10.17
C ALA A 107 17.51 -9.21 10.55
N ARG A 108 17.43 -8.30 9.60
CA ARG A 108 17.83 -6.89 9.77
C ARG A 108 16.92 -5.96 8.99
N PHE A 109 16.87 -4.71 9.38
CA PHE A 109 16.22 -3.70 8.56
C PHE A 109 17.03 -3.38 7.31
N ALA A 110 16.33 -3.12 6.22
CA ALA A 110 16.92 -2.69 4.96
C ALA A 110 17.66 -1.36 5.12
N THR A 111 18.86 -1.30 4.53
CA THR A 111 19.65 -0.09 4.35
C THR A 111 19.17 0.67 3.09
N ILE A 112 19.65 1.90 2.91
CA ILE A 112 19.41 2.66 1.66
C ILE A 112 19.92 1.90 0.42
N ASN A 113 21.03 1.17 0.56
CA ASN A 113 21.57 0.39 -0.56
C ASN A 113 20.68 -0.81 -0.88
N ASP A 114 20.17 -1.51 0.13
CA ASP A 114 19.21 -2.61 -0.11
C ASP A 114 17.97 -2.11 -0.88
N ILE A 115 17.47 -0.90 -0.52
CA ILE A 115 16.32 -0.31 -1.21
C ILE A 115 16.66 0.07 -2.66
N ARG A 116 17.88 0.56 -2.94
CA ARG A 116 18.32 0.88 -4.31
C ARG A 116 18.50 -0.35 -5.19
N GLU A 117 18.88 -1.46 -4.59
CA GLU A 117 19.07 -2.75 -5.27
C GLU A 117 17.75 -3.54 -5.39
N SER A 118 16.69 -3.09 -4.71
CA SER A 118 15.37 -3.73 -4.76
C SER A 118 14.71 -3.56 -6.13
N ASN A 119 14.03 -4.61 -6.59
CA ASN A 119 13.15 -4.55 -7.76
C ASN A 119 11.73 -4.09 -7.41
N SER A 120 11.41 -4.01 -6.12
CA SER A 120 10.07 -3.70 -5.63
C SER A 120 9.94 -2.26 -5.13
N PHE A 121 11.06 -1.62 -4.78
CA PHE A 121 11.06 -0.25 -4.26
C PHE A 121 12.02 0.65 -5.01
N THR A 122 11.66 1.92 -5.14
CA THR A 122 12.54 2.98 -5.67
C THR A 122 12.66 4.12 -4.66
N LEU A 123 13.80 4.84 -4.73
CA LEU A 123 14.05 6.06 -3.94
C LEU A 123 14.04 7.27 -4.87
N ASP A 124 13.20 8.26 -4.56
CA ASP A 124 13.05 9.48 -5.37
C ASP A 124 12.80 9.19 -6.86
N GLY A 125 12.15 8.05 -7.16
CA GLY A 125 11.82 7.65 -8.54
C GLY A 125 10.85 8.61 -9.23
N ASP A 126 10.64 8.42 -10.54
CA ASP A 126 9.67 9.18 -11.33
C ASP A 126 8.30 9.12 -10.66
N GLU A 127 7.53 10.21 -10.72
CA GLU A 127 6.15 10.27 -10.22
C GLU A 127 5.23 9.25 -10.90
N LYS A 128 5.63 8.74 -12.07
CA LYS A 128 4.96 7.65 -12.78
C LYS A 128 5.19 6.26 -12.17
N ASP A 129 6.18 6.14 -11.28
CA ASP A 129 6.58 4.85 -10.74
C ASP A 129 5.91 4.56 -9.39
N GLY A 130 4.88 3.73 -9.41
CA GLY A 130 4.34 3.10 -8.22
C GLY A 130 3.63 4.03 -7.23
N ILE A 131 3.34 3.49 -6.05
CA ILE A 131 2.70 4.19 -4.93
C ILE A 131 3.73 4.64 -3.91
N ILE A 132 3.54 5.81 -3.33
CA ILE A 132 4.36 6.31 -2.22
C ILE A 132 3.99 5.51 -0.97
N VAL A 133 5.00 4.93 -0.33
CA VAL A 133 4.83 4.08 0.84
C VAL A 133 5.66 4.51 2.05
N GLY A 134 6.42 5.61 1.97
CA GLY A 134 7.16 6.15 3.11
C GLY A 134 8.29 7.07 2.72
N ILE A 135 9.05 7.52 3.72
CA ILE A 135 10.23 8.40 3.57
C ILE A 135 11.38 7.81 4.39
N LYS A 136 12.57 7.67 3.78
CA LYS A 136 13.78 7.27 4.48
C LYS A 136 14.93 8.21 4.13
N ASP A 137 15.60 8.74 5.15
CA ASP A 137 16.70 9.71 4.99
C ASP A 137 16.34 10.88 4.04
N LYS A 138 15.12 11.43 4.20
CA LYS A 138 14.51 12.50 3.39
C LYS A 138 14.19 12.10 1.94
N LYS A 139 14.32 10.84 1.56
CA LYS A 139 14.01 10.31 0.24
C LYS A 139 12.68 9.60 0.25
N ILE A 140 11.86 9.84 -0.77
CA ILE A 140 10.57 9.21 -0.93
C ILE A 140 10.77 7.77 -1.38
N ILE A 141 10.16 6.83 -0.67
CA ILE A 141 10.10 5.42 -1.06
C ILE A 141 8.82 5.19 -1.85
N ARG A 142 8.97 4.63 -3.05
CA ARG A 142 7.84 4.20 -3.88
C ARG A 142 7.86 2.69 -4.03
N TYR A 143 6.70 2.08 -3.91
CA TYR A 143 6.49 0.66 -4.20
C TYR A 143 6.10 0.51 -5.67
N VAL A 144 6.95 -0.13 -6.45
CA VAL A 144 6.80 -0.37 -7.90
C VAL A 144 6.50 -1.84 -8.22
N GLY A 145 6.47 -2.68 -7.19
CA GLY A 145 6.27 -4.13 -7.32
C GLY A 145 4.87 -4.54 -7.75
N ALA A 146 4.49 -5.76 -7.37
CA ALA A 146 3.24 -6.39 -7.76
C ALA A 146 2.00 -5.53 -7.44
N ALA A 147 0.89 -5.85 -8.11
CA ALA A 147 -0.32 -5.03 -8.11
C ALA A 147 -1.02 -4.84 -6.76
N PHE A 148 -0.73 -5.71 -5.75
CA PHE A 148 -1.49 -5.73 -4.51
C PHE A 148 -0.62 -5.34 -3.31
N SER A 149 -1.12 -4.39 -2.52
CA SER A 149 -0.55 -3.99 -1.23
C SER A 149 -1.64 -3.88 -0.18
N ALA A 150 -1.28 -4.20 1.06
CA ALA A 150 -2.20 -4.17 2.19
C ALA A 150 -1.63 -3.31 3.31
N MET A 151 -2.48 -2.48 3.91
CA MET A 151 -2.12 -1.60 5.01
C MET A 151 -2.95 -1.92 6.24
N GLY A 152 -2.28 -2.37 7.30
CA GLY A 152 -2.84 -2.46 8.65
C GLY A 152 -2.56 -1.19 9.43
N ALA A 153 -3.60 -0.46 9.84
CA ALA A 153 -3.44 0.79 10.56
C ALA A 153 -4.61 1.06 11.51
N GLY A 154 -4.32 1.16 12.79
CA GLY A 154 -5.32 1.49 13.80
C GLY A 154 -6.00 2.83 13.60
N THR A 155 -7.08 3.06 14.35
CA THR A 155 -7.79 4.34 14.37
C THR A 155 -6.83 5.47 14.75
N ARG A 156 -6.89 6.60 14.04
CA ARG A 156 -6.04 7.79 14.27
C ARG A 156 -4.53 7.53 14.09
N ALA A 157 -4.13 6.45 13.47
CA ALA A 157 -2.73 6.17 13.17
C ALA A 157 -2.15 7.05 12.04
N GLY A 158 -2.94 7.93 11.44
CA GLY A 158 -2.50 8.84 10.38
C GLY A 158 -2.55 8.23 8.96
N LYS A 159 -3.32 7.15 8.74
CA LYS A 159 -3.44 6.46 7.45
C LYS A 159 -3.86 7.40 6.30
N GLY A 160 -4.91 8.19 6.51
CA GLY A 160 -5.39 9.13 5.50
C GLY A 160 -4.31 10.12 5.06
N ALA A 161 -3.65 10.76 6.03
CA ALA A 161 -2.64 11.77 5.75
C ALA A 161 -1.29 11.22 5.28
N GLY A 162 -0.92 10.00 5.68
CA GLY A 162 0.40 9.43 5.41
C GLY A 162 0.47 8.60 4.15
N ILE A 163 -0.64 8.02 3.67
CA ILE A 163 -0.63 7.18 2.48
C ILE A 163 -1.77 7.50 1.50
N VAL A 164 -3.01 7.70 1.98
CA VAL A 164 -4.16 7.86 1.09
C VAL A 164 -4.07 9.18 0.33
N ILE A 165 -4.08 10.33 1.06
CA ILE A 165 -4.03 11.67 0.48
C ILE A 165 -2.72 11.88 -0.28
N THR A 166 -1.60 11.41 0.28
CA THR A 166 -0.28 11.51 -0.34
C THR A 166 -0.24 10.86 -1.72
N ASN A 167 -0.82 9.67 -1.86
CA ASN A 167 -0.92 9.00 -3.15
C ASN A 167 -1.92 9.68 -4.08
N LEU A 168 -3.04 10.16 -3.59
CA LEU A 168 -3.97 10.94 -4.41
C LEU A 168 -3.34 12.22 -4.96
N MET A 169 -2.43 12.85 -4.24
CA MET A 169 -1.71 14.03 -4.71
C MET A 169 -0.66 13.73 -5.77
N LYS A 170 -0.03 12.55 -5.73
CA LYS A 170 1.20 12.27 -6.49
C LYS A 170 1.15 11.03 -7.40
N TYR A 171 0.20 10.13 -7.22
CA TYR A 171 0.09 8.96 -8.09
C TYR A 171 -0.36 9.40 -9.49
N TRP A 172 0.51 9.18 -10.48
CA TRP A 172 0.35 9.72 -11.83
C TRP A 172 -0.81 9.12 -12.61
N TRP A 173 -1.10 7.84 -12.40
CA TRP A 173 -2.09 7.09 -13.17
C TRP A 173 -3.50 7.20 -12.57
N SER A 174 -4.45 6.54 -13.22
CA SER A 174 -5.85 6.55 -12.78
C SER A 174 -6.02 6.01 -11.36
N VAL A 175 -7.01 6.55 -10.65
CA VAL A 175 -7.38 6.10 -9.31
C VAL A 175 -8.90 5.96 -9.20
N ILE A 176 -9.34 4.84 -8.66
CA ILE A 176 -10.70 4.67 -8.13
C ILE A 176 -10.56 4.56 -6.62
N ILE A 177 -11.17 5.49 -5.90
CA ILE A 177 -11.03 5.57 -4.44
C ILE A 177 -12.36 5.41 -3.72
N LEU A 178 -12.36 4.64 -2.64
CA LEU A 178 -13.40 4.66 -1.62
C LEU A 178 -13.10 5.78 -0.64
N ASP A 179 -13.99 6.77 -0.56
CA ASP A 179 -13.87 7.98 0.28
C ASP A 179 -15.05 8.10 1.26
N PRO A 180 -15.03 7.38 2.40
CA PRO A 180 -16.16 7.30 3.32
C PRO A 180 -16.49 8.62 4.02
N LYS A 181 -15.65 9.64 3.89
CA LYS A 181 -15.82 10.93 4.57
C LYS A 181 -15.87 12.12 3.62
N ARG A 182 -15.75 11.88 2.31
CA ARG A 182 -15.59 12.94 1.30
C ARG A 182 -14.31 13.78 1.51
N GLU A 183 -13.44 13.37 2.43
CA GLU A 183 -12.21 14.08 2.78
C GLU A 183 -11.21 14.05 1.62
N CYS A 184 -11.05 12.89 1.01
CA CYS A 184 -10.12 12.71 -0.11
C CYS A 184 -10.52 13.55 -1.32
N PHE A 185 -11.81 13.58 -1.67
CA PHE A 185 -12.32 14.45 -2.73
C PHE A 185 -12.07 15.93 -2.42
N ASN A 186 -12.42 16.37 -1.22
CA ASN A 186 -12.32 17.78 -0.83
C ASN A 186 -10.87 18.28 -0.79
N ILE A 187 -9.89 17.40 -0.51
CA ILE A 187 -8.48 17.80 -0.41
C ILE A 187 -7.73 17.65 -1.74
N THR A 188 -8.08 16.65 -2.58
CA THR A 188 -7.19 16.26 -3.68
C THR A 188 -7.80 16.39 -5.07
N SER A 189 -9.11 16.58 -5.20
CA SER A 189 -9.77 16.55 -6.51
C SER A 189 -9.28 17.65 -7.45
N LEU A 190 -9.03 18.86 -6.95
CA LEU A 190 -8.50 19.95 -7.76
C LEU A 190 -7.04 19.71 -8.18
N ILE A 191 -6.21 19.13 -7.31
CA ILE A 191 -4.84 18.73 -7.65
C ILE A 191 -4.85 17.68 -8.77
N ARG A 192 -5.70 16.66 -8.65
CA ARG A 192 -5.88 15.63 -9.66
C ARG A 192 -6.27 16.22 -11.01
N LYS A 193 -7.19 17.19 -11.02
CA LYS A 193 -7.66 17.85 -12.24
C LYS A 193 -6.61 18.79 -12.84
N VAL A 194 -6.06 19.71 -12.05
CA VAL A 194 -5.23 20.81 -12.55
C VAL A 194 -3.77 20.43 -12.74
N ILE A 195 -3.18 19.73 -11.75
CA ILE A 195 -1.74 19.38 -11.81
C ILE A 195 -1.52 18.10 -12.59
N LEU A 196 -2.29 17.05 -12.27
CA LEU A 196 -2.11 15.74 -12.90
C LEU A 196 -2.90 15.61 -14.21
N GLY A 197 -3.80 16.54 -14.54
CA GLY A 197 -4.56 16.55 -15.80
C GLY A 197 -5.53 15.39 -15.95
N HIS A 198 -6.17 14.97 -14.85
CA HIS A 198 -7.15 13.91 -14.85
C HIS A 198 -8.56 14.41 -15.15
N GLU A 199 -9.35 13.57 -15.78
CA GLU A 199 -10.80 13.68 -15.67
C GLU A 199 -11.20 13.24 -14.26
N VAL A 200 -11.92 14.11 -13.54
CA VAL A 200 -12.25 13.88 -12.13
C VAL A 200 -13.76 13.74 -11.97
N TYR A 201 -14.18 12.64 -11.37
CA TYR A 201 -15.57 12.32 -11.12
C TYR A 201 -15.80 12.10 -9.63
N LYS A 202 -16.93 12.58 -9.14
CA LYS A 202 -17.45 12.33 -7.79
C LYS A 202 -18.73 11.51 -7.93
N PHE A 203 -18.71 10.27 -7.48
CA PHE A 203 -19.91 9.45 -7.36
C PHE A 203 -20.30 9.36 -5.89
N ASP A 204 -21.39 10.00 -5.53
CA ASP A 204 -21.94 10.09 -4.17
C ASP A 204 -23.44 9.76 -4.25
N PRO A 205 -23.80 8.47 -4.25
CA PRO A 205 -25.14 8.01 -4.64
C PRO A 205 -26.26 8.51 -3.72
N PHE A 206 -25.94 8.98 -2.52
CA PHE A 206 -26.94 9.52 -1.58
C PHE A 206 -27.00 11.06 -1.60
N SER A 207 -26.26 11.71 -2.50
CA SER A 207 -26.23 13.15 -2.66
C SER A 207 -26.88 13.59 -3.98
N PRO A 208 -27.65 14.67 -4.02
CA PRO A 208 -28.10 15.25 -5.29
C PRO A 208 -26.95 15.82 -6.12
N VAL A 209 -25.81 16.17 -5.49
CA VAL A 209 -24.62 16.70 -6.16
C VAL A 209 -23.64 15.58 -6.44
N THR A 210 -23.79 14.89 -7.57
CA THR A 210 -23.02 13.71 -7.95
C THR A 210 -22.97 13.52 -9.46
N HIS A 211 -21.94 12.82 -9.95
CA HIS A 211 -21.98 12.19 -11.26
C HIS A 211 -22.74 10.88 -11.17
N ARG A 212 -23.28 10.42 -12.30
CA ARG A 212 -24.10 9.22 -12.37
C ARG A 212 -23.28 8.01 -12.80
N PHE A 213 -23.66 6.87 -12.25
CA PHE A 213 -23.08 5.56 -12.56
C PHE A 213 -24.19 4.52 -12.65
N ASN A 214 -24.47 4.02 -13.85
CA ASN A 214 -25.47 2.99 -14.09
C ASN A 214 -24.78 1.62 -14.24
N PRO A 215 -24.99 0.65 -13.33
CA PRO A 215 -24.43 -0.69 -13.47
C PRO A 215 -24.85 -1.42 -14.75
N LEU A 216 -26.07 -1.19 -15.25
CA LEU A 216 -26.57 -1.83 -16.47
C LEU A 216 -25.97 -1.23 -17.78
N TYR A 217 -25.31 -0.07 -17.70
CA TYR A 217 -24.54 0.48 -18.83
C TYR A 217 -23.45 -0.46 -19.32
N TYR A 218 -22.95 -1.32 -18.45
CA TYR A 218 -21.89 -2.29 -18.73
C TYR A 218 -22.42 -3.63 -19.26
N VAL A 219 -23.73 -3.76 -19.45
CA VAL A 219 -24.36 -4.95 -20.03
C VAL A 219 -24.69 -4.68 -21.48
N SER A 220 -23.96 -5.32 -22.39
CA SER A 220 -24.16 -5.21 -23.84
C SER A 220 -25.34 -6.08 -24.29
N MET A 221 -26.57 -5.66 -23.96
CA MET A 221 -27.79 -6.42 -24.27
C MET A 221 -27.87 -6.75 -25.76
N GLY A 222 -28.32 -7.95 -26.08
CA GLY A 222 -28.43 -8.45 -27.47
C GLY A 222 -27.13 -9.01 -28.06
N THR A 223 -26.03 -9.03 -27.26
CA THR A 223 -24.76 -9.67 -27.65
C THR A 223 -24.50 -10.93 -26.84
N SER A 224 -23.57 -11.79 -27.29
CA SER A 224 -23.15 -12.97 -26.51
C SER A 224 -22.45 -12.59 -25.20
N GLU A 225 -21.69 -11.49 -25.22
CA GLU A 225 -21.03 -10.93 -24.03
C GLU A 225 -22.05 -10.43 -23.03
N GLY A 226 -23.14 -9.81 -23.50
CA GLY A 226 -24.20 -9.28 -22.65
C GLY A 226 -24.87 -10.34 -21.78
N PHE A 227 -25.00 -11.59 -22.25
CA PHE A 227 -25.49 -12.70 -21.41
C PHE A 227 -24.58 -12.94 -20.20
N ASN A 228 -23.27 -13.02 -20.44
CA ASN A 228 -22.30 -13.25 -19.38
C ASN A 228 -22.22 -12.03 -18.44
N GLN A 229 -22.32 -10.82 -18.98
CA GLN A 229 -22.30 -9.58 -18.18
C GLN A 229 -23.53 -9.48 -17.28
N LEU A 230 -24.73 -9.83 -17.81
CA LEU A 230 -25.96 -9.84 -17.01
C LEU A 230 -25.94 -10.95 -15.95
N GLU A 231 -25.41 -12.14 -16.26
CA GLU A 231 -25.21 -13.22 -15.29
C GLU A 231 -24.26 -12.78 -14.17
N ASN A 232 -23.11 -12.23 -14.52
CA ASN A 232 -22.13 -11.75 -13.55
C ASN A 232 -22.69 -10.64 -12.64
N LEU A 233 -23.45 -9.70 -13.22
CA LEU A 233 -24.11 -8.65 -12.45
C LEU A 233 -25.15 -9.23 -11.49
N SER A 234 -25.91 -10.23 -11.95
CA SER A 234 -26.86 -10.98 -11.14
C SER A 234 -26.18 -11.67 -9.95
N LEU A 235 -24.98 -12.26 -10.16
CA LEU A 235 -24.19 -12.91 -9.10
C LEU A 235 -23.64 -11.90 -8.07
N ILE A 236 -23.35 -10.68 -8.48
CA ILE A 236 -22.93 -9.62 -7.58
C ILE A 236 -24.09 -9.19 -6.66
N ILE A 237 -25.29 -9.05 -7.23
CA ILE A 237 -26.48 -8.59 -6.49
C ILE A 237 -27.05 -9.69 -5.60
N TYR A 238 -27.07 -10.94 -6.10
CA TYR A 238 -27.61 -12.14 -5.46
C TYR A 238 -26.56 -13.24 -5.35
N PRO A 239 -25.52 -13.05 -4.50
CA PRO A 239 -24.44 -14.04 -4.39
C PRO A 239 -24.95 -15.35 -3.79
N TYR A 240 -24.54 -16.48 -4.38
CA TYR A 240 -24.86 -17.81 -3.87
C TYR A 240 -23.64 -18.75 -3.92
N LYS A 241 -23.64 -19.75 -3.04
CA LYS A 241 -22.59 -20.77 -3.02
C LYS A 241 -22.97 -21.93 -3.93
N THR A 242 -22.02 -22.40 -4.74
CA THR A 242 -22.22 -23.58 -5.59
C THR A 242 -22.12 -24.90 -4.85
N ASP A 243 -21.44 -24.92 -3.69
CA ASP A 243 -21.04 -26.13 -2.98
C ASP A 243 -21.96 -26.48 -1.79
N GLY A 244 -23.06 -25.77 -1.60
CA GLY A 244 -23.96 -26.00 -0.48
C GLY A 244 -25.40 -25.59 -0.79
N ALA A 245 -26.31 -26.55 -0.66
CA ALA A 245 -27.75 -26.31 -0.82
C ALA A 245 -28.34 -25.73 0.46
N ASP A 246 -27.86 -24.58 0.95
CA ASP A 246 -28.58 -23.84 1.97
C ASP A 246 -29.77 -23.08 1.34
N ALA A 247 -30.85 -22.88 2.13
CA ALA A 247 -32.07 -22.21 1.67
C ALA A 247 -31.77 -20.77 1.15
N GLY A 248 -30.80 -20.08 1.73
CA GLY A 248 -30.39 -18.74 1.31
C GLY A 248 -29.74 -18.73 -0.08
N SER A 249 -28.85 -19.68 -0.36
CA SER A 249 -28.22 -19.84 -1.68
C SER A 249 -29.25 -20.17 -2.75
N TYR A 250 -30.24 -21.02 -2.44
CA TYR A 250 -31.34 -21.32 -3.35
C TYR A 250 -32.17 -20.07 -3.69
N LEU A 251 -32.58 -19.30 -2.68
CA LEU A 251 -33.36 -18.07 -2.85
C LEU A 251 -32.56 -17.01 -3.64
N ASN A 252 -31.28 -16.85 -3.38
CA ASN A 252 -30.44 -15.91 -4.11
C ASN A 252 -30.28 -16.32 -5.58
N LYS A 253 -29.99 -17.59 -5.85
CA LYS A 253 -29.91 -18.11 -7.23
C LYS A 253 -31.20 -17.86 -8.01
N THR A 254 -32.35 -18.11 -7.37
CA THR A 254 -33.66 -17.93 -7.98
C THR A 254 -33.98 -16.44 -8.17
N ALA A 255 -33.67 -15.58 -7.19
CA ALA A 255 -33.83 -14.13 -7.31
C ALA A 255 -32.97 -13.55 -8.42
N GLY A 256 -31.73 -14.06 -8.61
CA GLY A 256 -30.88 -13.71 -9.73
C GLY A 256 -31.48 -14.10 -11.09
N GLY A 257 -32.15 -15.24 -11.17
CA GLY A 257 -32.92 -15.66 -12.36
C GLY A 257 -34.06 -14.70 -12.69
N VAL A 258 -34.87 -14.35 -11.69
CA VAL A 258 -35.97 -13.39 -11.83
C VAL A 258 -35.43 -12.00 -12.20
N PHE A 259 -34.33 -11.55 -11.56
CA PHE A 259 -33.68 -10.27 -11.92
C PHE A 259 -33.32 -10.21 -13.40
N LYS A 260 -32.68 -11.26 -13.93
CA LYS A 260 -32.35 -11.32 -15.36
C LYS A 260 -33.61 -11.23 -16.24
N SER A 261 -34.69 -11.89 -15.85
CA SER A 261 -35.95 -11.88 -16.62
C SER A 261 -36.59 -10.49 -16.65
N TYR A 262 -36.64 -9.81 -15.50
CA TYR A 262 -37.15 -8.44 -15.45
C TYR A 262 -36.24 -7.44 -16.16
N ALA A 263 -34.92 -7.61 -16.11
CA ALA A 263 -33.98 -6.80 -16.87
C ALA A 263 -34.20 -6.96 -18.39
N VAL A 264 -34.39 -8.21 -18.85
CA VAL A 264 -34.69 -8.50 -20.25
C VAL A 264 -36.04 -7.93 -20.66
N ALA A 265 -37.07 -8.09 -19.82
CA ALA A 265 -38.40 -7.53 -20.09
C ALA A 265 -38.36 -6.00 -20.19
N LEU A 266 -37.70 -5.32 -19.24
CA LEU A 266 -37.53 -3.87 -19.29
C LEU A 266 -36.83 -3.42 -20.58
N TRP A 267 -35.74 -4.11 -20.98
CA TRP A 267 -34.97 -3.78 -22.18
C TRP A 267 -35.83 -3.87 -23.44
N PHE A 268 -36.69 -4.92 -23.57
CA PHE A 268 -37.63 -5.06 -24.68
C PHE A 268 -38.77 -4.06 -24.63
N MET A 269 -39.31 -3.74 -23.44
CA MET A 269 -40.33 -2.71 -23.28
C MET A 269 -39.81 -1.33 -23.69
N ILE A 270 -38.59 -0.97 -23.33
CA ILE A 270 -37.96 0.31 -23.74
C ILE A 270 -37.88 0.39 -25.28
N LYS A 271 -37.65 -0.72 -25.97
CA LYS A 271 -37.57 -0.76 -27.44
C LYS A 271 -38.93 -0.77 -28.11
N ASN A 272 -39.88 -1.54 -27.58
CA ASN A 272 -41.08 -1.93 -28.32
C ASN A 272 -42.39 -1.44 -27.67
N ASP A 273 -42.42 -1.15 -26.37
CA ASP A 273 -43.64 -0.81 -25.63
C ASP A 273 -43.44 0.33 -24.61
N LYS A 274 -43.05 1.49 -25.10
CA LYS A 274 -42.94 2.69 -24.25
C LYS A 274 -44.29 3.13 -23.66
N ALA A 275 -45.40 2.82 -24.33
CA ALA A 275 -46.75 3.15 -23.86
C ALA A 275 -47.08 2.28 -22.63
N GLY A 276 -46.77 1.00 -22.63
CA GLY A 276 -46.91 0.13 -21.45
C GLY A 276 -46.08 0.60 -20.26
N LEU A 277 -44.82 1.03 -20.49
CA LEU A 277 -44.02 1.63 -19.44
C LEU A 277 -44.65 2.91 -18.85
N LYS A 278 -45.17 3.77 -19.70
CA LYS A 278 -45.88 5.00 -19.28
C LYS A 278 -47.13 4.70 -18.45
N THR A 279 -47.89 3.64 -18.82
CA THR A 279 -49.07 3.20 -18.04
C THR A 279 -48.64 2.74 -16.64
N LEU A 280 -47.47 2.18 -16.48
CA LEU A 280 -46.88 1.78 -15.20
C LEU A 280 -46.18 2.94 -14.47
N ASP A 281 -46.19 4.14 -15.04
CA ASP A 281 -45.45 5.30 -14.53
C ASP A 281 -43.93 4.98 -14.37
N ILE A 282 -43.35 4.37 -15.40
CA ILE A 282 -41.93 4.01 -15.46
C ILE A 282 -41.30 4.72 -16.66
N GLU A 283 -40.23 5.51 -16.39
CA GLU A 283 -39.45 6.12 -17.45
C GLU A 283 -38.68 5.08 -18.26
N PRO A 284 -38.55 5.24 -19.60
CA PRO A 284 -37.89 4.29 -20.47
C PRO A 284 -36.34 4.35 -20.34
N VAL A 285 -35.82 4.14 -19.14
CA VAL A 285 -34.40 4.10 -18.80
C VAL A 285 -34.03 2.68 -18.36
N PHE A 286 -32.96 2.12 -18.95
CA PHE A 286 -32.46 0.81 -18.56
C PHE A 286 -31.57 0.93 -17.35
N SER A 287 -32.18 0.83 -16.15
CA SER A 287 -31.50 0.99 -14.87
C SER A 287 -32.05 0.06 -13.79
N MET A 288 -31.31 -0.06 -12.69
CA MET A 288 -31.67 -0.87 -11.54
C MET A 288 -32.96 -0.39 -10.85
N SER A 289 -33.12 0.93 -10.75
CA SER A 289 -34.32 1.55 -10.16
C SER A 289 -35.57 1.20 -10.98
N LYS A 290 -35.46 1.19 -12.31
CA LYS A 290 -36.58 0.87 -13.20
C LYS A 290 -36.92 -0.62 -13.24
N ILE A 291 -35.91 -1.51 -13.04
CA ILE A 291 -36.17 -2.94 -12.81
C ILE A 291 -36.95 -3.13 -11.51
N ASN A 292 -36.55 -2.42 -10.45
CA ASN A 292 -37.25 -2.47 -9.16
C ASN A 292 -38.71 -2.00 -9.31
N GLN A 293 -38.94 -0.85 -9.98
CA GLN A 293 -40.28 -0.32 -10.25
C GLN A 293 -41.11 -1.29 -11.10
N LEU A 294 -40.51 -1.91 -12.14
CA LEU A 294 -41.21 -2.86 -12.98
C LEU A 294 -41.64 -4.11 -12.18
N PHE A 295 -40.78 -4.59 -11.27
CA PHE A 295 -41.12 -5.71 -10.40
C PHE A 295 -42.26 -5.40 -9.42
N GLU A 296 -42.33 -4.16 -8.92
CA GLU A 296 -43.35 -3.73 -7.96
C GLU A 296 -44.70 -3.42 -8.63
N ARG A 297 -44.69 -2.91 -9.89
CA ARG A 297 -45.88 -2.32 -10.53
C ARG A 297 -46.50 -3.19 -11.61
N ALA A 298 -45.71 -4.07 -12.25
CA ALA A 298 -46.21 -4.90 -13.34
C ALA A 298 -46.65 -6.28 -12.82
N GLU A 299 -47.82 -6.76 -13.30
CA GLU A 299 -48.22 -8.13 -13.06
C GLU A 299 -47.35 -9.09 -13.89
N PRO A 300 -46.75 -10.12 -13.27
CA PRO A 300 -45.85 -11.05 -13.97
C PRO A 300 -46.48 -11.74 -15.18
N GLU A 301 -47.76 -12.04 -15.10
CA GLU A 301 -48.51 -12.66 -16.17
C GLU A 301 -48.63 -11.76 -17.42
N HIS A 302 -48.83 -10.44 -17.21
CA HIS A 302 -48.85 -9.47 -18.31
C HIS A 302 -47.46 -9.34 -18.95
N LEU A 303 -46.40 -9.32 -18.13
CA LEU A 303 -45.04 -9.32 -18.68
C LEU A 303 -44.72 -10.60 -19.46
N LEU A 304 -45.18 -11.76 -18.97
CA LEU A 304 -45.00 -13.03 -19.69
C LEU A 304 -45.72 -13.03 -21.04
N SER A 305 -46.96 -12.49 -21.09
CA SER A 305 -47.69 -12.36 -22.38
C SER A 305 -46.92 -11.46 -23.33
N PHE A 306 -46.53 -10.25 -22.92
CA PHE A 306 -45.71 -9.34 -23.72
C PHE A 306 -44.43 -10.01 -24.24
N MET A 307 -43.70 -10.70 -23.35
CA MET A 307 -42.46 -11.36 -23.71
C MET A 307 -42.68 -12.51 -24.72
N ASN A 308 -43.80 -13.26 -24.65
CA ASN A 308 -44.12 -14.29 -25.61
C ASN A 308 -44.47 -13.71 -26.98
N ASP A 309 -45.20 -12.59 -27.04
CA ASP A 309 -45.53 -11.91 -28.28
C ASP A 309 -44.26 -11.44 -29.00
N ILE A 310 -43.40 -10.70 -28.28
CA ILE A 310 -42.10 -10.23 -28.81
C ILE A 310 -41.23 -11.43 -29.27
N ARG A 311 -41.13 -12.47 -28.43
CA ARG A 311 -40.35 -13.68 -28.75
C ARG A 311 -40.73 -14.32 -30.06
N SER A 312 -42.02 -14.32 -30.42
CA SER A 312 -42.53 -14.93 -31.63
C SER A 312 -41.97 -14.25 -32.89
N GLU A 313 -41.67 -12.96 -32.81
CA GLU A 313 -41.17 -12.13 -33.93
C GLU A 313 -39.64 -12.12 -34.02
N LEU A 314 -38.93 -12.45 -32.91
CA LEU A 314 -37.48 -12.36 -32.81
C LEU A 314 -36.77 -13.58 -33.42
N ARG A 315 -35.51 -13.35 -33.82
CA ARG A 315 -34.60 -14.39 -34.35
C ARG A 315 -33.19 -14.20 -33.73
N GLY A 316 -32.39 -15.27 -33.82
CA GLY A 316 -31.00 -15.23 -33.41
C GLY A 316 -30.83 -14.92 -31.92
N LYS A 317 -29.87 -14.04 -31.60
CA LYS A 317 -29.48 -13.70 -30.21
C LYS A 317 -30.60 -13.00 -29.42
N ASP A 318 -31.39 -12.15 -30.08
CA ASP A 318 -32.52 -11.46 -29.43
C ASP A 318 -33.60 -12.47 -29.01
N LYS A 319 -33.84 -13.52 -29.81
CA LYS A 319 -34.75 -14.62 -29.45
C LYS A 319 -34.22 -15.38 -28.23
N THR A 320 -32.92 -15.70 -28.21
CA THR A 320 -32.30 -16.36 -27.03
C THR A 320 -32.43 -15.51 -25.78
N LEU A 321 -32.27 -14.20 -25.91
CA LEU A 321 -32.45 -13.26 -24.80
C LEU A 321 -33.91 -13.27 -24.32
N ALA A 322 -34.87 -13.22 -25.23
CA ALA A 322 -36.29 -13.31 -24.88
C ALA A 322 -36.64 -14.66 -24.24
N ASP A 323 -36.04 -15.77 -24.69
CA ASP A 323 -36.21 -17.11 -24.11
C ASP A 323 -35.81 -17.12 -22.62
N ILE A 324 -34.70 -16.43 -22.24
CA ILE A 324 -34.28 -16.27 -20.84
C ILE A 324 -35.33 -15.49 -20.03
N GLY A 325 -35.83 -14.39 -20.58
CA GLY A 325 -36.89 -13.58 -19.98
C GLY A 325 -38.16 -14.40 -19.72
N VAL A 326 -38.63 -15.10 -20.75
CA VAL A 326 -39.82 -15.96 -20.69
C VAL A 326 -39.64 -17.08 -19.64
N ALA A 327 -38.51 -17.79 -19.70
CA ALA A 327 -38.27 -18.93 -18.82
C ALA A 327 -38.28 -18.54 -17.34
N GLY A 328 -37.63 -17.44 -16.97
CA GLY A 328 -37.58 -17.01 -15.56
C GLY A 328 -38.91 -16.41 -15.08
N LEU A 329 -39.65 -15.66 -15.94
CA LEU A 329 -40.99 -15.18 -15.59
C LEU A 329 -41.95 -16.36 -15.38
N LYS A 330 -41.94 -17.36 -16.28
CA LYS A 330 -42.75 -18.55 -16.17
C LYS A 330 -42.46 -19.31 -14.90
N ALA A 331 -41.19 -19.58 -14.61
CA ALA A 331 -40.77 -20.26 -13.39
C ALA A 331 -41.19 -19.48 -12.14
N PHE A 332 -41.15 -18.14 -12.15
CA PHE A 332 -41.61 -17.31 -11.04
C PHE A 332 -43.13 -17.39 -10.84
N ILE A 333 -43.92 -17.37 -11.92
CA ILE A 333 -45.40 -17.46 -11.85
C ILE A 333 -45.86 -18.82 -11.33
N GLU A 334 -45.21 -19.90 -11.74
CA GLU A 334 -45.53 -21.27 -11.39
C GLU A 334 -45.11 -21.70 -9.98
N MET A 335 -44.41 -20.80 -9.22
CA MET A 335 -44.00 -21.11 -7.84
C MET A 335 -45.18 -21.15 -6.86
N GLU A 336 -45.00 -21.96 -5.82
CA GLU A 336 -45.89 -22.02 -4.66
C GLU A 336 -45.94 -20.65 -3.96
N ASP A 337 -47.10 -20.19 -3.51
CA ASP A 337 -47.31 -18.85 -2.95
C ASP A 337 -46.35 -18.51 -1.81
N LYS A 338 -46.07 -19.46 -0.93
CA LYS A 338 -45.11 -19.27 0.18
C LYS A 338 -43.68 -18.99 -0.31
N THR A 339 -43.24 -19.78 -1.28
CA THR A 339 -41.89 -19.60 -1.91
C THR A 339 -41.84 -18.32 -2.70
N LYS A 340 -42.92 -17.99 -3.43
CA LYS A 340 -43.04 -16.73 -4.19
C LYS A 340 -42.95 -15.51 -3.26
N ALA A 341 -43.61 -15.52 -2.10
CA ALA A 341 -43.52 -14.43 -1.13
C ALA A 341 -42.10 -14.24 -0.56
N GLN A 342 -41.43 -15.36 -0.22
CA GLN A 342 -40.04 -15.30 0.23
C GLN A 342 -39.08 -14.76 -0.87
N LEU A 343 -39.31 -15.21 -2.10
CA LEU A 343 -38.52 -14.75 -3.25
C LEU A 343 -38.74 -13.28 -3.58
N LYS A 344 -40.00 -12.79 -3.50
CA LYS A 344 -40.30 -11.35 -3.64
C LYS A 344 -39.51 -10.52 -2.62
N SER A 345 -39.54 -10.93 -1.33
CA SER A 345 -38.78 -10.23 -0.29
C SER A 345 -37.27 -10.26 -0.57
N ASN A 346 -36.71 -11.40 -1.01
CA ASN A 346 -35.30 -11.52 -1.31
C ASN A 346 -34.89 -10.69 -2.54
N PHE A 347 -35.72 -10.67 -3.58
CA PHE A 347 -35.51 -9.85 -4.76
C PHE A 347 -35.45 -8.36 -4.42
N LEU A 348 -36.47 -7.85 -3.71
CA LEU A 348 -36.52 -6.44 -3.30
C LEU A 348 -35.38 -6.07 -2.36
N ASN A 349 -34.96 -7.01 -1.49
CA ASN A 349 -33.79 -6.79 -0.64
C ASN A 349 -32.49 -6.61 -1.48
N GLY A 350 -32.31 -7.36 -2.57
CA GLY A 350 -31.18 -7.17 -3.48
C GLY A 350 -31.14 -5.78 -4.11
N LEU A 351 -32.30 -5.24 -4.50
CA LEU A 351 -32.43 -3.93 -5.16
C LEU A 351 -32.75 -2.78 -4.19
N SER A 352 -32.79 -3.03 -2.87
CA SER A 352 -33.20 -2.06 -1.86
C SER A 352 -32.49 -0.69 -1.91
N PRO A 353 -31.19 -0.58 -2.24
CA PRO A 353 -30.56 0.74 -2.37
C PRO A 353 -31.18 1.59 -3.46
N PHE A 354 -31.62 0.99 -4.57
CA PHE A 354 -32.16 1.67 -5.76
C PHE A 354 -33.62 2.15 -5.57
N ALA A 355 -34.25 1.82 -4.46
CA ALA A 355 -35.53 2.39 -4.05
C ALA A 355 -35.38 3.80 -3.44
N ASN A 356 -34.16 4.19 -3.02
CA ASN A 356 -33.88 5.55 -2.56
C ASN A 356 -33.85 6.51 -3.76
N PRO A 357 -34.61 7.63 -3.74
CA PRO A 357 -34.68 8.56 -4.88
C PRO A 357 -33.31 9.10 -5.33
N ASN A 358 -32.43 9.48 -4.39
CA ASN A 358 -31.10 9.97 -4.73
C ASN A 358 -30.26 8.88 -5.41
N VAL A 359 -30.30 7.64 -4.90
CA VAL A 359 -29.60 6.51 -5.50
C VAL A 359 -30.17 6.18 -6.87
N ALA A 360 -31.50 6.21 -7.03
CA ALA A 360 -32.16 6.03 -8.33
C ALA A 360 -31.64 7.07 -9.34
N ASN A 361 -31.72 8.35 -9.03
CA ASN A 361 -31.23 9.44 -9.89
C ASN A 361 -29.74 9.29 -10.22
N ALA A 362 -28.91 8.93 -9.21
CA ALA A 362 -27.47 8.74 -9.37
C ALA A 362 -27.13 7.50 -10.22
N THR A 363 -28.07 6.57 -10.40
CA THR A 363 -27.85 5.31 -11.15
C THR A 363 -28.70 5.17 -12.42
N ASP A 364 -29.53 6.15 -12.74
CA ASP A 364 -30.34 6.15 -13.97
C ASP A 364 -29.58 6.67 -15.21
N GLY A 365 -28.36 7.21 -15.02
CA GLY A 365 -27.48 7.66 -16.10
C GLY A 365 -26.04 7.23 -15.88
N ASN A 366 -25.18 7.51 -16.87
CA ASN A 366 -23.76 7.17 -16.81
C ASN A 366 -22.90 8.31 -17.32
N ASP A 367 -22.21 9.03 -16.45
CA ASP A 367 -21.40 10.20 -16.78
C ASP A 367 -19.91 9.86 -16.94
N PHE A 368 -19.49 8.66 -16.56
CA PHE A 368 -18.12 8.14 -16.73
C PHE A 368 -18.13 6.63 -17.02
N ASP A 369 -17.13 6.17 -17.75
CA ASP A 369 -17.01 4.76 -18.11
C ASP A 369 -15.79 4.13 -17.41
N LEU A 370 -16.02 3.16 -16.52
CA LEU A 370 -14.98 2.41 -15.80
C LEU A 370 -14.02 1.66 -16.73
N ARG A 371 -14.42 1.33 -17.97
CA ARG A 371 -13.55 0.70 -18.98
C ARG A 371 -12.48 1.65 -19.51
N GLN A 372 -12.63 2.96 -19.29
CA GLN A 372 -11.71 3.99 -19.77
C GLN A 372 -10.55 4.27 -18.79
N VAL A 373 -10.61 3.82 -17.53
CA VAL A 373 -9.61 4.15 -16.52
C VAL A 373 -8.19 3.67 -16.83
N ARG A 374 -8.05 2.68 -17.74
CA ARG A 374 -6.75 2.19 -18.21
C ARG A 374 -6.34 2.79 -19.56
N LYS A 375 -7.23 3.55 -20.21
CA LYS A 375 -7.01 4.18 -21.52
C LYS A 375 -6.68 5.66 -21.41
N LYS A 376 -7.29 6.34 -20.45
CA LYS A 376 -7.05 7.74 -20.12
C LYS A 376 -6.92 7.94 -18.61
N ARG A 377 -6.30 9.05 -18.21
CA ARG A 377 -6.10 9.35 -16.79
C ARG A 377 -7.39 9.86 -16.18
N MET A 378 -7.94 9.08 -15.27
CA MET A 378 -9.20 9.38 -14.60
C MET A 378 -9.02 9.23 -13.09
N THR A 379 -9.78 10.00 -12.32
CA THR A 379 -9.92 9.81 -10.88
C THR A 379 -11.39 9.79 -10.53
N ILE A 380 -11.85 8.70 -9.95
CA ILE A 380 -13.23 8.50 -9.54
C ILE A 380 -13.27 8.37 -8.02
N TYR A 381 -13.91 9.31 -7.37
CA TYR A 381 -14.15 9.31 -5.94
C TYR A 381 -15.52 8.72 -5.67
N PHE A 382 -15.53 7.51 -5.08
CA PHE A 382 -16.76 6.94 -4.53
C PHE A 382 -16.93 7.48 -3.11
N CYS A 383 -17.83 8.44 -2.97
CA CYS A 383 -18.08 9.14 -1.72
C CYS A 383 -19.30 8.57 -1.00
N ILE A 384 -19.21 8.46 0.33
CA ILE A 384 -20.33 8.04 1.18
C ILE A 384 -20.35 8.96 2.40
N SER A 385 -21.52 9.41 2.85
CA SER A 385 -21.62 10.03 4.17
C SER A 385 -21.68 8.95 5.25
N GLY A 386 -21.09 9.23 6.42
CA GLY A 386 -21.06 8.26 7.53
C GLY A 386 -22.43 7.72 7.93
N ASP A 387 -23.49 8.57 7.83
CA ASP A 387 -24.87 8.21 8.14
C ASP A 387 -25.44 7.16 7.17
N ASN A 388 -24.93 7.11 5.94
CA ASN A 388 -25.39 6.20 4.89
C ASN A 388 -24.50 4.97 4.69
N ALA A 389 -23.45 4.79 5.49
CA ALA A 389 -22.46 3.72 5.28
C ALA A 389 -23.10 2.32 5.20
N ARG A 390 -24.04 2.01 6.09
CA ARG A 390 -24.76 0.73 6.09
C ARG A 390 -25.66 0.54 4.86
N LEU A 391 -26.33 1.60 4.41
CA LEU A 391 -27.20 1.55 3.24
C LEU A 391 -26.39 1.48 1.95
N ALA A 392 -25.18 2.04 1.97
CA ALA A 392 -24.29 2.08 0.83
C ALA A 392 -23.54 0.76 0.55
N GLU A 393 -23.47 -0.17 1.49
CA GLU A 393 -22.68 -1.39 1.38
C GLU A 393 -22.92 -2.12 0.05
N LYS A 394 -24.18 -2.36 -0.32
CA LYS A 394 -24.52 -3.07 -1.56
C LYS A 394 -24.11 -2.32 -2.82
N ILE A 395 -24.41 -1.02 -2.89
CA ILE A 395 -24.05 -0.23 -4.07
C ILE A 395 -22.53 -0.06 -4.18
N THR A 396 -21.84 0.07 -3.05
CA THR A 396 -20.37 0.10 -2.98
C THR A 396 -19.80 -1.21 -3.50
N ASN A 397 -20.35 -2.34 -3.06
CA ASN A 397 -19.94 -3.66 -3.49
C ASN A 397 -20.14 -3.84 -5.01
N ILE A 398 -21.32 -3.48 -5.54
CA ILE A 398 -21.61 -3.52 -6.99
C ILE A 398 -20.61 -2.65 -7.76
N PHE A 399 -20.36 -1.42 -7.31
CA PHE A 399 -19.46 -0.50 -7.98
C PHE A 399 -18.02 -1.03 -8.08
N PHE A 400 -17.45 -1.50 -6.97
CA PHE A 400 -16.07 -1.96 -6.94
C PHE A 400 -15.90 -3.33 -7.62
N GLN A 401 -16.83 -4.26 -7.45
CA GLN A 401 -16.79 -5.53 -8.15
C GLN A 401 -16.90 -5.34 -9.68
N LEU A 402 -17.88 -4.54 -10.13
CA LEU A 402 -18.05 -4.24 -11.53
C LEU A 402 -16.86 -3.48 -12.11
N GLY A 403 -16.31 -2.50 -11.35
CA GLY A 403 -15.11 -1.76 -11.73
C GLY A 403 -13.89 -2.64 -11.97
N ILE A 404 -13.69 -3.66 -11.15
CA ILE A 404 -12.63 -4.66 -11.36
C ILE A 404 -12.99 -5.55 -12.56
N GLN A 405 -14.20 -6.10 -12.60
CA GLN A 405 -14.64 -7.05 -13.60
C GLN A 405 -14.49 -6.53 -15.02
N VAL A 406 -15.03 -5.33 -15.32
CA VAL A 406 -14.97 -4.76 -16.68
C VAL A 406 -13.55 -4.46 -17.15
N ASN A 407 -12.63 -4.29 -16.21
CA ASN A 407 -11.22 -4.10 -16.50
C ASN A 407 -10.42 -5.42 -16.60
N LEU A 408 -11.00 -6.56 -16.24
CA LEU A 408 -10.43 -7.89 -16.47
C LEU A 408 -10.89 -8.53 -17.79
N GLU A 409 -11.79 -7.88 -18.53
CA GLU A 409 -12.28 -8.41 -19.82
C GLU A 409 -11.21 -8.41 -20.93
N LYS A 410 -10.29 -7.43 -20.93
CA LYS A 410 -9.24 -7.28 -21.93
C LYS A 410 -7.87 -7.09 -21.29
N MET A 411 -6.88 -7.83 -21.77
CA MET A 411 -5.48 -7.62 -21.40
C MET A 411 -4.86 -6.45 -22.17
N PRO A 412 -3.77 -5.83 -21.68
CA PRO A 412 -3.02 -4.81 -22.42
C PRO A 412 -2.46 -5.31 -23.76
N THR A 413 -2.25 -6.62 -23.89
CA THR A 413 -1.85 -7.28 -25.15
C THR A 413 -2.95 -7.29 -26.19
N ASP A 414 -4.21 -7.30 -25.75
CA ASP A 414 -5.39 -7.44 -26.62
C ASP A 414 -5.93 -6.09 -27.08
N ASP A 415 -5.61 -5.02 -26.33
CA ASP A 415 -6.07 -3.66 -26.62
C ASP A 415 -4.92 -2.65 -26.42
N PRO A 416 -4.30 -2.15 -27.50
CA PRO A 416 -3.16 -1.22 -27.43
C PRO A 416 -3.51 0.16 -26.82
N GLU A 417 -4.80 0.49 -26.65
CA GLU A 417 -5.22 1.70 -25.96
C GLU A 417 -5.05 1.60 -24.43
N ILE A 418 -4.91 0.38 -23.89
CA ILE A 418 -4.67 0.14 -22.46
C ILE A 418 -3.21 0.49 -22.12
N LYS A 419 -2.96 1.76 -21.80
CA LYS A 419 -1.62 2.29 -21.56
C LYS A 419 -1.35 2.60 -20.08
N HIS A 420 -2.40 2.83 -19.30
CA HIS A 420 -2.32 3.35 -17.94
C HIS A 420 -2.60 2.29 -16.90
N ASP A 421 -1.91 2.40 -15.76
CA ASP A 421 -2.28 1.66 -14.56
C ASP A 421 -3.52 2.31 -13.91
N CYS A 422 -4.32 1.53 -13.20
CA CYS A 422 -5.40 2.04 -12.37
C CYS A 422 -5.25 1.51 -10.94
N LEU A 423 -5.14 2.43 -9.98
CA LEU A 423 -5.08 2.11 -8.56
C LEU A 423 -6.49 2.10 -7.97
N PHE A 424 -6.93 0.96 -7.43
CA PHE A 424 -8.06 0.87 -6.53
C PHE A 424 -7.54 1.12 -5.11
N LEU A 425 -7.84 2.31 -4.57
CA LEU A 425 -7.45 2.72 -3.24
C LEU A 425 -8.66 2.61 -2.31
N LEU A 426 -8.67 1.57 -1.46
CA LEU A 426 -9.82 1.18 -0.66
C LEU A 426 -9.58 1.56 0.80
N ASP A 427 -9.78 2.85 1.12
CA ASP A 427 -9.70 3.37 2.50
C ASP A 427 -10.92 2.92 3.29
N GLU A 428 -10.74 2.04 4.24
CA GLU A 428 -11.79 1.29 4.97
C GLU A 428 -12.35 0.11 4.14
N PHE A 429 -11.45 -0.74 3.62
CA PHE A 429 -11.82 -1.91 2.81
C PHE A 429 -12.89 -2.81 3.44
N PRO A 430 -12.93 -3.07 4.76
CA PRO A 430 -14.01 -3.86 5.37
C PRO A 430 -15.42 -3.32 5.14
N SER A 431 -15.58 -2.02 4.91
CA SER A 431 -16.90 -1.40 4.71
C SER A 431 -17.58 -1.73 3.37
N ILE A 432 -16.83 -2.33 2.43
CA ILE A 432 -17.36 -2.74 1.11
C ILE A 432 -18.10 -4.07 1.19
N GLY A 433 -17.89 -4.86 2.26
CA GLY A 433 -18.33 -6.25 2.35
C GLY A 433 -17.42 -7.19 1.54
N ALA A 434 -17.91 -8.41 1.28
CA ALA A 434 -17.15 -9.40 0.53
C ALA A 434 -17.04 -9.02 -0.97
N VAL A 435 -15.81 -8.90 -1.45
CA VAL A 435 -15.50 -8.68 -2.87
C VAL A 435 -14.80 -9.93 -3.40
N ASP A 436 -15.57 -10.86 -3.95
CA ASP A 436 -15.06 -12.17 -4.39
C ASP A 436 -14.01 -12.05 -5.49
N TYR A 437 -14.10 -11.06 -6.35
CA TYR A 437 -13.09 -10.78 -7.37
C TYR A 437 -11.72 -10.46 -6.77
N ILE A 438 -11.65 -9.68 -5.69
CA ILE A 438 -10.39 -9.38 -5.03
C ILE A 438 -9.80 -10.64 -4.42
N LYS A 439 -10.62 -11.45 -3.73
CA LYS A 439 -10.18 -12.69 -3.09
C LYS A 439 -9.68 -13.72 -4.10
N SER A 440 -10.44 -13.94 -5.19
CA SER A 440 -10.19 -15.03 -6.14
C SER A 440 -9.23 -14.66 -7.27
N LYS A 441 -9.10 -13.39 -7.62
CA LYS A 441 -8.38 -12.91 -8.82
C LYS A 441 -7.19 -11.97 -8.50
N SER A 442 -6.86 -11.74 -7.24
CA SER A 442 -5.77 -10.84 -6.82
C SER A 442 -4.43 -11.13 -7.53
N GLY A 443 -4.10 -12.38 -7.77
CA GLY A 443 -2.89 -12.76 -8.52
C GLY A 443 -2.93 -12.42 -10.02
N LEU A 444 -4.12 -12.31 -10.62
CA LEU A 444 -4.30 -11.99 -12.05
C LEU A 444 -4.36 -10.49 -12.32
N ILE A 445 -4.81 -9.71 -11.36
CA ILE A 445 -5.07 -8.26 -11.45
C ILE A 445 -3.83 -7.50 -11.96
N ALA A 446 -2.62 -7.92 -11.54
CA ALA A 446 -1.35 -7.33 -11.95
C ALA A 446 -1.16 -7.31 -13.47
N GLY A 447 -1.48 -8.41 -14.15
CA GLY A 447 -1.36 -8.53 -15.61
C GLY A 447 -2.29 -7.60 -16.39
N TYR A 448 -3.33 -7.08 -15.74
CA TYR A 448 -4.32 -6.18 -16.34
C TYR A 448 -4.06 -4.70 -16.06
N LYS A 449 -2.88 -4.32 -15.57
CA LYS A 449 -2.55 -2.94 -15.16
C LYS A 449 -3.48 -2.38 -14.06
N LEU A 450 -4.02 -3.25 -13.23
CA LEU A 450 -4.78 -2.87 -12.04
C LEU A 450 -3.89 -3.02 -10.81
N LYS A 451 -3.94 -2.05 -9.91
CA LYS A 451 -3.26 -2.05 -8.62
C LYS A 451 -4.28 -1.91 -7.49
N LEU A 452 -4.03 -2.61 -6.39
CA LEU A 452 -4.90 -2.56 -5.21
C LEU A 452 -4.09 -2.09 -4.01
N LEU A 453 -4.61 -1.11 -3.30
CA LEU A 453 -4.18 -0.74 -1.96
C LEU A 453 -5.37 -0.86 -1.04
N ILE A 454 -5.44 -1.96 -0.28
CA ILE A 454 -6.47 -2.14 0.73
C ILE A 454 -6.00 -1.62 2.08
N VAL A 455 -6.88 -0.88 2.76
CA VAL A 455 -6.62 -0.35 4.09
C VAL A 455 -7.65 -0.93 5.06
N TYR A 456 -7.17 -1.51 6.16
CA TYR A 456 -8.01 -2.09 7.22
C TYR A 456 -7.47 -1.68 8.59
N GLN A 457 -8.30 -1.76 9.62
CA GLN A 457 -7.90 -1.35 10.98
C GLN A 457 -7.36 -2.51 11.79
N VAL A 458 -8.04 -3.65 11.74
CA VAL A 458 -7.71 -4.88 12.48
C VAL A 458 -7.94 -6.08 11.58
N GLY A 459 -7.08 -7.09 11.66
CA GLY A 459 -7.20 -8.32 10.87
C GLY A 459 -8.52 -9.07 11.11
N SER A 460 -9.09 -9.01 12.32
CA SER A 460 -10.37 -9.61 12.64
C SER A 460 -11.55 -9.08 11.81
N GLN A 461 -11.53 -7.82 11.36
CA GLN A 461 -12.54 -7.29 10.43
C GLN A 461 -12.54 -8.04 9.09
N LEU A 462 -11.38 -8.43 8.61
CA LEU A 462 -11.25 -9.24 7.39
C LEU A 462 -11.66 -10.68 7.64
N GLU A 463 -11.39 -11.22 8.83
CA GLU A 463 -11.81 -12.58 9.22
C GLU A 463 -13.34 -12.71 9.31
N GLU A 464 -14.02 -11.67 9.76
CA GLU A 464 -15.48 -11.60 9.82
C GLU A 464 -16.11 -11.67 8.42
N ILE A 465 -15.53 -10.97 7.44
CA ILE A 465 -16.06 -10.90 6.07
C ILE A 465 -15.67 -12.13 5.24
N TYR A 466 -14.40 -12.54 5.31
CA TYR A 466 -13.83 -13.55 4.41
C TYR A 466 -13.57 -14.91 5.08
N SER A 467 -13.91 -15.10 6.33
CA SER A 467 -13.46 -16.18 7.24
C SER A 467 -11.95 -16.09 7.54
N TYR A 468 -11.48 -16.84 8.55
CA TYR A 468 -10.06 -16.90 8.90
C TYR A 468 -9.18 -17.33 7.71
N ALA A 469 -9.55 -18.43 7.04
CA ALA A 469 -8.80 -18.93 5.89
C ALA A 469 -8.81 -17.96 4.70
N GLY A 470 -9.97 -17.34 4.43
CA GLY A 470 -10.12 -16.37 3.35
C GLY A 470 -9.32 -15.09 3.57
N SER A 471 -9.30 -14.55 4.78
CA SER A 471 -8.51 -13.36 5.13
C SER A 471 -7.01 -13.62 5.02
N LYS A 472 -6.55 -14.80 5.45
CA LYS A 472 -5.14 -15.22 5.28
C LYS A 472 -4.75 -15.33 3.81
N THR A 473 -5.61 -15.92 2.98
CA THR A 473 -5.38 -16.00 1.53
C THR A 473 -5.30 -14.61 0.89
N LEU A 474 -6.22 -13.72 1.26
CA LEU A 474 -6.24 -12.34 0.79
C LEU A 474 -4.95 -11.59 1.15
N LEU A 475 -4.56 -11.61 2.43
CA LEU A 475 -3.34 -10.95 2.90
C LEU A 475 -2.05 -11.59 2.39
N ALA A 476 -2.06 -12.90 2.09
CA ALA A 476 -0.93 -13.58 1.46
C ALA A 476 -0.73 -13.14 -0.01
N SER A 477 -1.79 -12.70 -0.67
CA SER A 477 -1.74 -12.16 -2.03
C SER A 477 -1.18 -10.74 -2.10
N ALA A 478 -1.02 -10.06 -0.95
CA ALA A 478 -0.41 -8.74 -0.83
C ALA A 478 1.07 -8.87 -0.43
N PRO A 479 2.01 -8.85 -1.38
CA PRO A 479 3.43 -9.01 -1.08
C PRO A 479 3.99 -7.85 -0.25
N CYS A 480 3.49 -6.64 -0.43
CA CYS A 480 3.86 -5.46 0.35
C CYS A 480 2.83 -5.19 1.44
N LYS A 481 3.26 -5.27 2.69
CA LYS A 481 2.47 -4.93 3.87
C LYS A 481 3.00 -3.64 4.48
N ILE A 482 2.14 -2.65 4.61
CA ILE A 482 2.45 -1.37 5.22
C ILE A 482 1.91 -1.40 6.65
N VAL A 483 2.80 -1.30 7.63
CA VAL A 483 2.47 -1.43 9.06
C VAL A 483 2.72 -0.10 9.75
N TYR A 484 1.64 0.56 10.21
CA TYR A 484 1.76 1.77 11.01
C TYR A 484 1.96 1.40 12.48
N SER A 485 0.92 1.16 13.22
CA SER A 485 0.99 0.54 14.54
C SER A 485 -0.05 -0.57 14.57
N ALA A 486 0.31 -1.73 15.09
CA ALA A 486 -0.66 -2.80 15.25
C ALA A 486 -1.69 -2.38 16.32
N SER A 487 -2.96 -2.62 16.04
CA SER A 487 -4.05 -2.31 16.97
C SER A 487 -4.41 -3.49 17.87
N ASP A 488 -3.97 -4.69 17.49
CA ASP A 488 -4.25 -5.95 18.18
C ASP A 488 -2.96 -6.75 18.38
N VAL A 489 -2.90 -7.47 19.50
CA VAL A 489 -1.75 -8.32 19.89
C VAL A 489 -1.54 -9.47 18.93
N LYS A 490 -2.63 -10.04 18.37
CA LYS A 490 -2.57 -11.15 17.40
C LYS A 490 -1.88 -10.68 16.12
N ASP A 491 -2.33 -9.55 15.55
CA ASP A 491 -1.74 -8.96 14.35
C ASP A 491 -0.26 -8.61 14.59
N ALA A 492 0.05 -8.00 15.74
CA ALA A 492 1.42 -7.66 16.11
C ALA A 492 2.34 -8.88 16.22
N ARG A 493 1.83 -9.99 16.78
CA ARG A 493 2.60 -11.24 16.89
C ARG A 493 2.88 -11.84 15.52
N GLU A 494 1.87 -11.96 14.67
CA GLU A 494 2.03 -12.50 13.32
C GLU A 494 3.01 -11.68 12.47
N LEU A 495 2.97 -10.35 12.59
CA LEU A 495 3.91 -9.46 11.91
C LEU A 495 5.34 -9.62 12.47
N SER A 496 5.49 -9.74 13.79
CA SER A 496 6.79 -9.95 14.45
C SER A 496 7.44 -11.26 13.98
N GLU A 497 6.66 -12.34 13.93
CA GLU A 497 7.11 -13.66 13.45
C GLU A 497 7.48 -13.60 11.96
N ALA A 498 6.68 -12.93 11.13
CA ALA A 498 6.93 -12.78 9.69
C ALA A 498 8.20 -11.99 9.36
N MET A 499 8.63 -11.07 10.25
CA MET A 499 9.86 -10.27 10.07
C MET A 499 11.13 -11.03 10.48
N GLY A 500 10.99 -12.21 11.10
CA GLY A 500 12.09 -13.09 11.46
C GLY A 500 12.85 -12.67 12.72
N THR A 501 13.92 -13.41 12.99
CA THR A 501 14.73 -13.30 14.21
C THR A 501 16.17 -12.93 13.87
N ARG A 502 16.88 -12.40 14.86
CA ARG A 502 18.31 -12.09 14.81
C ARG A 502 19.03 -12.61 16.03
N THR A 503 20.28 -12.95 15.85
CA THR A 503 21.18 -13.32 16.93
C THR A 503 21.64 -12.06 17.67
N VAL A 504 21.47 -12.04 18.99
CA VAL A 504 21.93 -10.94 19.87
C VAL A 504 22.88 -11.51 20.92
N THR A 505 24.03 -10.86 21.08
CA THR A 505 25.00 -11.22 22.13
C THR A 505 24.66 -10.51 23.43
N ILE A 506 24.45 -11.26 24.50
CA ILE A 506 24.29 -10.72 25.85
C ILE A 506 25.55 -11.04 26.64
N GLY A 507 26.30 -9.99 27.03
CA GLY A 507 27.44 -10.12 27.92
C GLY A 507 26.99 -10.19 29.36
N SER A 508 27.34 -11.26 30.08
CA SER A 508 27.19 -11.35 31.54
C SER A 508 28.54 -11.11 32.19
N LYS A 509 28.59 -10.11 33.07
CA LYS A 509 29.78 -9.79 33.87
C LYS A 509 29.54 -10.21 35.31
N SER A 510 30.24 -11.23 35.77
CA SER A 510 30.23 -11.66 37.15
C SER A 510 31.50 -11.19 37.88
N LYS A 511 31.34 -10.61 39.07
CA LYS A 511 32.43 -10.20 39.93
C LYS A 511 32.29 -10.91 41.26
N SER A 512 33.16 -11.87 41.54
CA SER A 512 33.23 -12.56 42.81
C SER A 512 34.39 -11.99 43.67
N ARG A 513 34.12 -11.71 44.92
CA ARG A 513 35.11 -11.20 45.87
C ARG A 513 35.26 -12.21 47.00
N SER A 514 36.44 -12.82 47.13
CA SER A 514 36.78 -13.71 48.22
C SER A 514 37.98 -13.15 49.02
N ARG A 515 38.26 -13.74 50.21
CA ARG A 515 39.40 -13.30 51.06
C ARG A 515 40.76 -13.34 50.36
N GLY A 516 40.89 -14.01 49.23
CA GLY A 516 42.15 -14.19 48.47
C GLY A 516 42.21 -13.37 47.16
N GLY A 517 41.20 -12.59 46.79
CA GLY A 517 41.24 -11.79 45.58
C GLY A 517 39.87 -11.53 44.92
N THR A 518 39.88 -10.71 43.89
CA THR A 518 38.69 -10.42 43.07
C THR A 518 38.80 -11.17 41.73
N SER A 519 37.91 -12.12 41.49
CA SER A 519 37.76 -12.79 40.17
C SER A 519 36.71 -12.06 39.34
N ARG A 520 37.03 -11.79 38.09
CA ARG A 520 36.08 -11.27 37.07
C ARG A 520 35.89 -12.34 35.99
N SER A 521 34.66 -12.73 35.76
CA SER A 521 34.29 -13.59 34.66
C SER A 521 33.38 -12.79 33.71
N GLU A 522 33.73 -12.80 32.43
CA GLU A 522 32.88 -12.29 31.34
C GLU A 522 32.47 -13.48 30.50
N SER A 523 31.16 -13.70 30.35
CA SER A 523 30.60 -14.70 29.42
C SER A 523 29.70 -14.01 28.41
N GLU A 524 29.83 -14.37 27.15
CA GLU A 524 28.95 -13.92 26.07
C GLU A 524 28.01 -15.08 25.73
N ASN A 525 26.71 -14.84 25.86
CA ASN A 525 25.67 -15.79 25.44
C ASN A 525 24.96 -15.24 24.21
N LEU A 526 24.83 -16.09 23.19
CA LEU A 526 24.03 -15.79 22.02
C LEU A 526 22.58 -16.17 22.29
N ILE A 527 21.66 -15.23 22.06
CA ILE A 527 20.22 -15.47 22.20
C ILE A 527 19.47 -15.08 20.94
N GLU A 528 18.35 -15.74 20.74
CA GLU A 528 17.38 -15.38 19.72
C GLU A 528 16.58 -14.15 20.16
N ARG A 529 16.43 -13.18 19.26
CA ARG A 529 15.53 -12.06 19.44
C ARG A 529 14.79 -11.76 18.15
N PRO A 530 13.44 -11.59 18.17
CA PRO A 530 12.71 -11.08 17.01
C PRO A 530 13.33 -9.76 16.51
N LEU A 531 13.32 -9.55 15.18
CA LEU A 531 13.80 -8.29 14.60
C LEU A 531 13.03 -7.10 15.19
N VAL A 532 11.72 -7.24 15.29
CA VAL A 532 10.79 -6.32 15.96
C VAL A 532 9.90 -7.14 16.88
N THR A 533 9.85 -6.80 18.16
CA THR A 533 8.99 -7.50 19.12
C THR A 533 7.52 -7.06 18.95
N THR A 534 6.61 -7.89 19.43
CA THR A 534 5.17 -7.58 19.47
C THR A 534 4.91 -6.23 20.15
N ASN A 535 5.60 -5.96 21.28
CA ASN A 535 5.45 -4.70 22.02
C ASN A 535 5.98 -3.49 21.22
N GLU A 536 7.09 -3.62 20.52
CA GLU A 536 7.62 -2.55 19.66
C GLU A 536 6.66 -2.21 18.52
N LEU A 537 5.90 -3.18 17.97
CA LEU A 537 4.87 -2.96 16.95
C LEU A 537 3.62 -2.25 17.51
N LEU A 538 3.21 -2.60 18.73
CA LEU A 538 2.09 -1.94 19.41
C LEU A 538 2.43 -0.50 19.83
N THR A 539 3.71 -0.21 20.11
CA THR A 539 4.20 1.09 20.58
C THR A 539 5.01 1.85 19.55
N LEU A 540 4.84 1.52 18.25
CA LEU A 540 5.54 2.20 17.17
C LEU A 540 5.19 3.70 17.19
N LYS A 541 6.20 4.55 17.03
CA LYS A 541 6.00 6.01 17.06
C LYS A 541 5.05 6.45 15.97
N PHE A 542 4.24 7.46 16.25
CA PHE A 542 3.25 7.98 15.29
C PHE A 542 3.86 8.36 13.94
N SER A 543 5.10 8.86 13.92
CA SER A 543 5.81 9.24 12.68
C SER A 543 6.47 8.08 11.95
N GLU A 544 6.57 6.90 12.56
CA GLU A 544 7.28 5.75 12.00
C GLU A 544 6.33 4.71 11.42
N GLU A 545 6.85 3.95 10.47
CA GLU A 545 6.19 2.80 9.88
C GLU A 545 7.19 1.72 9.48
N ILE A 546 6.69 0.52 9.25
CA ILE A 546 7.48 -0.61 8.76
C ILE A 546 6.83 -1.14 7.48
N LEU A 547 7.63 -1.27 6.42
CA LEU A 547 7.24 -1.94 5.20
C LEU A 547 7.80 -3.36 5.25
N ALA A 548 6.91 -4.35 5.25
CA ALA A 548 7.28 -5.75 5.21
C ALA A 548 7.00 -6.30 3.82
N MET A 549 8.05 -6.79 3.15
CA MET A 549 7.99 -7.34 1.80
C MET A 549 8.49 -8.77 1.80
N LYS A 550 7.75 -9.67 1.16
CA LYS A 550 8.17 -11.06 1.02
C LYS A 550 9.45 -11.15 0.17
N GLY A 551 10.49 -11.78 0.73
CA GLY A 551 11.78 -11.97 0.05
C GLY A 551 12.76 -10.80 0.16
N GLU A 552 12.40 -9.71 0.84
CA GLU A 552 13.27 -8.55 1.07
C GLU A 552 13.35 -8.21 2.56
N ASN A 553 14.43 -7.53 2.96
CA ASN A 553 14.56 -7.05 4.34
C ASN A 553 13.48 -6.00 4.64
N PRO A 554 12.82 -6.05 5.81
CA PRO A 554 11.85 -5.03 6.19
C PRO A 554 12.45 -3.63 6.20
N ILE A 555 11.70 -2.64 5.76
CA ILE A 555 12.14 -1.24 5.75
C ILE A 555 11.49 -0.52 6.92
N ARG A 556 12.29 -0.01 7.86
CA ARG A 556 11.80 0.94 8.88
C ARG A 556 12.03 2.35 8.36
N CYS A 557 10.97 3.13 8.23
CA CYS A 557 10.97 4.45 7.63
C CYS A 557 9.98 5.39 8.32
N GLU A 558 9.90 6.63 7.86
CA GLU A 558 8.96 7.64 8.31
C GLU A 558 7.73 7.66 7.40
N LYS A 559 6.56 7.91 7.97
CA LYS A 559 5.31 8.11 7.22
C LYS A 559 5.41 9.35 6.33
N ALA A 560 4.89 9.25 5.12
CA ALA A 560 4.91 10.33 4.15
C ALA A 560 3.77 11.33 4.37
N PHE A 561 3.70 11.99 5.52
CA PHE A 561 2.63 12.96 5.80
C PHE A 561 2.67 14.14 4.83
N TYR A 562 1.57 14.37 4.10
CA TYR A 562 1.48 15.43 3.11
C TYR A 562 1.68 16.84 3.70
N TYR A 563 1.31 17.05 4.95
CA TYR A 563 1.42 18.35 5.64
C TYR A 563 2.79 18.61 6.27
N LEU A 564 3.69 17.64 6.33
CA LEU A 564 5.05 17.80 6.88
C LEU A 564 6.12 17.93 5.79
N ASN A 565 5.78 17.71 4.53
CA ASN A 565 6.74 17.71 3.44
C ASN A 565 6.33 18.73 2.36
N GLU A 566 7.25 19.65 2.06
CA GLU A 566 7.06 20.71 1.06
C GLU A 566 6.79 20.17 -0.37
N TYR A 567 7.28 18.98 -0.66
CA TYR A 567 7.04 18.28 -1.93
C TYR A 567 5.53 18.06 -2.20
N PHE A 568 4.77 17.74 -1.17
CA PHE A 568 3.31 17.60 -1.29
C PHE A 568 2.61 18.94 -1.15
N PHE A 569 3.00 19.69 -0.15
CA PHE A 569 2.31 20.90 0.25
C PHE A 569 2.34 22.01 -0.81
N GLY A 570 3.43 22.11 -1.57
CA GLY A 570 3.57 23.07 -2.65
C GLY A 570 2.47 22.98 -3.72
N ASP A 571 1.86 21.81 -3.88
CA ASP A 571 0.79 21.60 -4.86
C ASP A 571 -0.53 22.27 -4.45
N PHE A 572 -0.82 22.39 -3.17
CA PHE A 572 -2.01 23.13 -2.70
C PHE A 572 -1.94 24.61 -3.12
N VAL A 573 -0.77 25.23 -2.96
CA VAL A 573 -0.58 26.65 -3.34
C VAL A 573 -0.62 26.84 -4.87
N LYS A 574 -0.22 25.82 -5.65
CA LYS A 574 -0.33 25.88 -7.11
C LYS A 574 -1.77 25.88 -7.60
N VAL A 575 -2.65 25.09 -6.98
CA VAL A 575 -4.07 24.98 -7.39
C VAL A 575 -4.95 26.05 -6.77
N ALA A 576 -4.57 26.59 -5.62
CA ALA A 576 -5.28 27.64 -4.90
C ALA A 576 -4.26 28.71 -4.42
N PRO A 577 -3.86 29.64 -5.31
CA PRO A 577 -2.83 30.65 -5.01
C PRO A 577 -3.17 31.54 -3.80
N GLU A 578 -4.45 31.75 -3.52
CA GLU A 578 -4.94 32.49 -2.35
C GLU A 578 -4.46 31.87 -1.03
N LEU A 579 -4.17 30.57 -1.01
CA LEU A 579 -3.62 29.89 0.16
C LEU A 579 -2.22 30.38 0.53
N ALA A 580 -1.47 30.92 -0.41
CA ALA A 580 -0.16 31.51 -0.14
C ALA A 580 -0.22 32.67 0.87
N ASN A 581 -1.37 33.35 0.97
CA ASN A 581 -1.60 34.45 1.90
C ASN A 581 -2.03 33.94 3.28
N ILE A 582 -2.62 32.75 3.35
CA ILE A 582 -3.09 32.12 4.59
C ILE A 582 -1.92 31.41 5.30
N PHE A 583 -0.92 30.96 4.55
CA PHE A 583 0.22 30.23 5.10
C PHE A 583 1.40 31.13 5.40
N PRO A 584 1.80 31.26 6.67
CA PRO A 584 2.96 32.05 7.04
C PRO A 584 4.23 31.42 6.45
N ARG A 585 5.14 32.28 6.00
CA ARG A 585 6.49 31.85 5.59
C ARG A 585 7.49 32.11 6.70
N LYS A 586 8.23 31.11 7.12
CA LYS A 586 9.35 31.25 8.04
C LYS A 586 10.66 30.93 7.30
N LYS A 587 11.57 31.90 7.23
CA LYS A 587 12.83 31.79 6.45
C LYS A 587 12.61 31.33 4.99
N GLY A 588 11.59 31.87 4.31
CA GLY A 588 11.28 31.55 2.92
C GLY A 588 10.51 30.24 2.70
N LYS A 589 10.37 29.38 3.71
CA LYS A 589 9.63 28.12 3.61
C LYS A 589 8.20 28.29 4.09
N LEU A 590 7.26 27.67 3.38
CA LEU A 590 5.86 27.59 3.79
C LEU A 590 5.76 26.82 5.11
N VAL A 591 5.03 27.37 6.07
CA VAL A 591 4.73 26.69 7.33
C VAL A 591 3.27 26.24 7.29
N MET A 592 3.06 24.94 7.43
CA MET A 592 1.72 24.38 7.50
C MET A 592 0.98 24.87 8.73
N PRO A 593 -0.30 25.24 8.58
CA PRO A 593 -1.15 25.45 9.73
C PRO A 593 -1.35 24.13 10.49
N PRO A 594 -1.73 24.19 11.78
CA PRO A 594 -2.19 23.01 12.49
C PRO A 594 -3.30 22.30 11.73
N GLN A 595 -3.34 20.97 11.78
CA GLN A 595 -4.30 20.16 11.01
C GLN A 595 -5.76 20.64 11.17
N LYS A 596 -6.19 20.96 12.37
CA LYS A 596 -7.54 21.50 12.62
C LYS A 596 -7.83 22.81 11.87
N VAL A 597 -6.83 23.70 11.76
CA VAL A 597 -6.99 24.97 11.03
C VAL A 597 -7.05 24.69 9.53
N PHE A 598 -6.23 23.76 9.03
CA PHE A 598 -6.28 23.32 7.63
C PHE A 598 -7.66 22.74 7.29
N GLU A 599 -8.17 21.84 8.11
CA GLU A 599 -9.49 21.22 7.93
C GLU A 599 -10.62 22.26 7.96
N ASN A 600 -10.65 23.12 8.97
CA ASN A 600 -11.76 24.07 9.18
C ASN A 600 -11.74 25.27 8.21
N GLU A 601 -10.56 25.77 7.85
CA GLU A 601 -10.47 27.00 7.06
C GLU A 601 -10.24 26.76 5.57
N ILE A 602 -9.66 25.63 5.19
CA ILE A 602 -9.29 25.34 3.80
C ILE A 602 -10.20 24.27 3.21
N VAL A 603 -10.27 23.12 3.86
CA VAL A 603 -11.06 22.00 3.36
C VAL A 603 -12.55 22.29 3.45
N ALA A 604 -13.02 22.82 4.59
CA ALA A 604 -14.42 23.16 4.79
C ALA A 604 -14.92 24.27 3.83
N LYS A 605 -14.04 25.20 3.42
CA LYS A 605 -14.37 26.25 2.44
C LYS A 605 -14.28 25.77 0.98
N GLY A 606 -13.87 24.51 0.75
CA GLY A 606 -13.82 23.88 -0.57
C GLY A 606 -12.79 24.48 -1.54
N TYR A 607 -11.71 25.10 -1.03
CA TYR A 607 -10.65 25.67 -1.89
C TYR A 607 -9.94 24.64 -2.76
N LEU A 608 -9.91 23.37 -2.33
CA LEU A 608 -9.19 22.30 -2.96
C LEU A 608 -10.11 21.29 -3.68
N ALA A 609 -11.43 21.52 -3.63
CA ALA A 609 -12.42 20.67 -4.28
C ALA A 609 -12.76 21.17 -5.68
N VAL A 610 -12.98 20.24 -6.60
CA VAL A 610 -13.58 20.51 -7.91
C VAL A 610 -15.03 20.95 -7.70
N LYS A 611 -15.45 22.06 -8.36
CA LYS A 611 -16.77 22.68 -8.17
C LYS A 611 -17.78 22.30 -9.26
N ASP A 612 -17.33 21.78 -10.39
CA ASP A 612 -18.13 21.40 -11.55
C ASP A 612 -18.70 19.98 -11.43
N VAL A 613 -19.23 19.63 -10.27
CA VAL A 613 -19.97 18.38 -10.04
C VAL A 613 -21.44 18.64 -10.31
N PRO A 614 -22.12 17.84 -11.16
CA PRO A 614 -23.52 18.03 -11.48
C PRO A 614 -24.42 18.02 -10.24
N ASP A 615 -25.37 18.97 -10.21
CA ASP A 615 -26.46 19.03 -9.23
C ASP A 615 -27.71 18.46 -9.91
N LEU A 616 -28.06 17.22 -9.58
CA LEU A 616 -29.15 16.50 -10.24
C LEU A 616 -30.53 17.12 -9.91
N ASP A 617 -30.69 17.75 -8.73
CA ASP A 617 -31.93 18.39 -8.35
C ASP A 617 -32.22 19.67 -9.18
N LYS A 618 -31.15 20.28 -9.74
CA LYS A 618 -31.29 21.47 -10.61
C LYS A 618 -31.39 21.12 -12.09
N ALA A 619 -31.07 19.88 -12.45
CA ALA A 619 -31.07 19.40 -13.82
C ALA A 619 -32.38 18.70 -14.21
N ALA A 620 -33.23 18.36 -13.24
CA ALA A 620 -34.60 17.84 -13.41
C ALA A 620 -35.59 18.97 -13.51
#